data_a3f64b957036ac3fa37dfff0f5cb9a97
#
_entry.id   a3f64b957036ac3fa37dfff0f5cb9a97
#
_cell.length_a   1.000
_cell.length_b   1.000
_cell.length_c   1.000
_cell.angle_alpha   90.00
_cell.angle_beta   90.00
_cell.angle_gamma   90.00
#
_symmetry.space_group_name_H-M   'P 1'
#
loop_
_entity.id
_entity.type
_entity.pdbx_description
1 polymer ?
#
loop_
_entity_poly.entity_id
_entity_poly.type
_entity_poly.pdbx_seq_one_letter_code
_entity_poly.pdbx_strand_id
1 'polypeptide(L)'
;MAERVQQVKGPGARPPRGVKPQVKNPMKIFTRIMKYALKDYTVHCIAVVIAIFVNVLANVQGTMFMKTLIDGYITPMLTQPDPDFGPLLHAILRVAGFYGIGIVAAFIQNRTMIYVSQGTLRNLRNDLFGNMEKLPIKYFDTHAHGDIMSIYTNDIDTLRQMISQSIPQVLNSAVTIISVLGAMIVLNIPLTIITLFMVGVMLYATKVVGGASAKYFIAQQRDIATVNGYIEEMMNGQKVVKVFTHEEKSIADFNKLNDQLFESADNANKFGNILMPINAQLGNVSYVLVALVGGILALEGIGGFTLGKLASFLTFNKSFSQPINQLSMQINNIVMALAGSERIFNLLDEKPETDEGYVTLVRAKKENGQITECSERTGMWAWKHVHQADGSVDYIELKGDVVFDDVDFGYNPDKMVLHNVDLFATPGQKIAFVGSTGAGKTTITNLINRFYDIQDGKIRYDGININKIKKDDLRHSLGIVLQLSLIHISEPPRLALI
;
A
#
# COMPACT_ATOMS: atom_id res chain seq x y z
N MET A 1 2.74 -43.10 -22.23
CA MET A 1 3.53 -41.88 -22.48
C MET A 1 2.65 -40.70 -22.12
N ALA A 2 2.82 -40.10 -20.96
CA ALA A 2 2.05 -38.97 -20.49
C ALA A 2 2.89 -37.71 -20.75
N GLU A 3 2.54 -36.95 -21.77
CA GLU A 3 3.11 -35.65 -22.04
C GLU A 3 2.72 -34.67 -20.92
N ARG A 4 3.73 -34.11 -20.29
CA ARG A 4 3.59 -32.99 -19.36
C ARG A 4 3.12 -31.77 -20.15
N VAL A 5 1.86 -31.40 -20.00
CA VAL A 5 1.35 -30.10 -20.43
C VAL A 5 2.05 -29.03 -19.56
N GLN A 6 3.02 -28.32 -20.11
CA GLN A 6 3.57 -27.10 -19.52
C GLN A 6 2.45 -26.06 -19.49
N GLN A 7 1.97 -25.76 -18.28
CA GLN A 7 1.08 -24.61 -18.07
C GLN A 7 1.86 -23.32 -18.44
N VAL A 8 1.49 -22.72 -19.53
CA VAL A 8 1.90 -21.36 -19.89
C VAL A 8 1.33 -20.43 -18.84
N LYS A 9 2.19 -19.93 -17.96
CA LYS A 9 1.83 -18.85 -17.02
C LYS A 9 1.51 -17.61 -17.84
N GLY A 10 0.23 -17.27 -17.96
CA GLY A 10 -0.18 -15.98 -18.49
C GLY A 10 0.40 -14.85 -17.64
N PRO A 11 0.78 -13.69 -18.22
CA PRO A 11 1.19 -12.52 -17.48
C PRO A 11 -0.03 -12.00 -16.70
N GLY A 12 0.01 -12.08 -15.36
CA GLY A 12 -1.05 -11.59 -14.50
C GLY A 12 -1.54 -12.54 -13.41
N ALA A 13 -0.96 -13.75 -13.27
CA ALA A 13 -1.31 -14.64 -12.16
C ALA A 13 -0.93 -13.98 -10.83
N ARG A 14 -1.93 -13.52 -10.05
CA ARG A 14 -1.74 -13.04 -8.69
C ARG A 14 -0.96 -14.09 -7.91
N PRO A 15 0.10 -13.71 -7.17
CA PRO A 15 0.74 -14.65 -6.26
C PRO A 15 -0.33 -15.16 -5.28
N PRO A 16 -0.34 -16.46 -4.94
CA PRO A 16 -1.33 -17.01 -4.02
C PRO A 16 -1.27 -16.21 -2.71
N ARG A 17 -2.43 -15.67 -2.27
CA ARG A 17 -2.57 -15.02 -0.98
C ARG A 17 -2.10 -15.99 0.10
N GLY A 18 -0.97 -15.73 0.74
CA GLY A 18 -0.39 -16.63 1.77
C GLY A 18 1.12 -16.83 1.64
N VAL A 19 1.72 -16.56 0.49
CA VAL A 19 3.17 -16.40 0.40
C VAL A 19 3.47 -15.01 0.96
N LYS A 20 4.29 -14.92 2.02
CA LYS A 20 4.80 -13.62 2.48
C LYS A 20 5.39 -12.93 1.27
N PRO A 21 4.89 -11.75 0.88
CA PRO A 21 5.44 -11.04 -0.26
C PRO A 21 6.94 -10.80 0.02
N GLN A 22 7.81 -11.42 -0.78
CA GLN A 22 9.24 -11.19 -0.67
C GLN A 22 9.53 -9.82 -1.27
N VAL A 23 9.57 -8.82 -0.41
CA VAL A 23 10.02 -7.47 -0.77
C VAL A 23 11.51 -7.56 -1.07
N LYS A 24 11.94 -7.20 -2.26
CA LYS A 24 13.35 -7.32 -2.69
C LYS A 24 14.30 -6.52 -1.78
N ASN A 25 13.90 -5.33 -1.31
CA ASN A 25 14.70 -4.46 -0.44
C ASN A 25 13.82 -3.71 0.57
N PRO A 26 13.37 -4.36 1.67
CA PRO A 26 12.41 -3.75 2.58
C PRO A 26 12.91 -2.45 3.23
N MET A 27 14.20 -2.38 3.59
CA MET A 27 14.79 -1.20 4.20
C MET A 27 14.85 -0.01 3.24
N LYS A 28 15.13 -0.23 1.96
CA LYS A 28 15.15 0.84 0.95
C LYS A 28 13.75 1.42 0.74
N ILE A 29 12.73 0.56 0.70
CA ILE A 29 11.33 0.99 0.56
C ILE A 29 10.89 1.75 1.81
N PHE A 30 11.18 1.22 3.00
CA PHE A 30 10.87 1.89 4.26
C PHE A 30 11.51 3.28 4.34
N THR A 31 12.80 3.39 4.01
CA THR A 31 13.52 4.68 4.00
C THR A 31 12.88 5.65 3.00
N ARG A 32 12.45 5.16 1.85
CA ARG A 32 11.78 5.99 0.84
C ARG A 32 10.43 6.52 1.34
N ILE A 33 9.63 5.67 2.00
CA ILE A 33 8.36 6.08 2.62
C ILE A 33 8.61 7.14 3.69
N MET A 34 9.57 6.89 4.57
CA MET A 34 9.92 7.83 5.64
C MET A 34 10.41 9.17 5.08
N LYS A 35 11.25 9.15 4.03
CA LYS A 35 11.69 10.37 3.35
C LYS A 35 10.52 11.13 2.74
N TYR A 36 9.56 10.42 2.16
CA TYR A 36 8.36 11.00 1.56
C TYR A 36 7.48 11.67 2.63
N ALA A 37 7.24 10.98 3.75
CA ALA A 37 6.46 11.50 4.87
C ALA A 37 7.17 12.66 5.59
N LEU A 38 8.50 12.57 5.78
CA LEU A 38 9.28 13.60 6.47
C LEU A 38 9.49 14.86 5.64
N LYS A 39 9.46 14.79 4.31
CA LYS A 39 9.71 15.94 3.44
C LYS A 39 8.90 17.18 3.84
N ASP A 40 7.60 16.99 4.09
CA ASP A 40 6.67 18.09 4.35
C ASP A 40 6.22 18.17 5.82
N TYR A 41 6.46 17.11 6.63
CA TYR A 41 5.90 16.95 7.97
C TYR A 41 6.93 16.69 9.07
N THR A 42 8.20 17.05 8.86
CA THR A 42 9.30 16.81 9.84
C THR A 42 8.96 17.33 11.23
N VAL A 43 8.49 18.58 11.35
CA VAL A 43 8.17 19.20 12.66
C VAL A 43 7.03 18.44 13.35
N HIS A 44 6.01 18.02 12.58
CA HIS A 44 4.89 17.24 13.09
C HIS A 44 5.32 15.86 13.60
N CYS A 45 6.21 15.20 12.88
CA CYS A 45 6.77 13.91 13.31
C CYS A 45 7.60 14.03 14.59
N ILE A 46 8.38 15.10 14.74
CA ILE A 46 9.13 15.39 15.98
C ILE A 46 8.14 15.61 17.14
N ALA A 47 7.07 16.39 16.91
CA ALA A 47 6.04 16.61 17.93
C ALA A 47 5.36 15.30 18.36
N VAL A 48 5.09 14.38 17.42
CA VAL A 48 4.56 13.04 17.72
C VAL A 48 5.53 12.24 18.60
N VAL A 49 6.82 12.22 18.27
CA VAL A 49 7.83 11.51 19.09
C VAL A 49 7.89 12.08 20.50
N ILE A 50 7.93 13.41 20.65
CA ILE A 50 7.91 14.07 21.98
C ILE A 50 6.63 13.71 22.74
N ALA A 51 5.48 13.75 22.07
CA ALA A 51 4.20 13.40 22.70
C ALA A 51 4.16 11.93 23.17
N ILE A 52 4.74 10.98 22.41
CA ILE A 52 4.90 9.59 22.83
C ILE A 52 5.73 9.50 24.12
N PHE A 53 6.88 10.17 24.17
CA PHE A 53 7.72 10.18 25.36
C PHE A 53 7.00 10.75 26.58
N VAL A 54 6.33 11.90 26.44
CA VAL A 54 5.56 12.53 27.51
C VAL A 54 4.45 11.61 28.00
N ASN A 55 3.70 11.01 27.10
CA ASN A 55 2.62 10.09 27.45
C ASN A 55 3.12 8.86 28.21
N VAL A 56 4.19 8.21 27.71
CA VAL A 56 4.77 7.03 28.36
C VAL A 56 5.33 7.37 29.74
N LEU A 57 6.08 8.48 29.86
CA LEU A 57 6.62 8.91 31.14
C LEU A 57 5.53 9.26 32.17
N ALA A 58 4.43 9.89 31.72
CA ALA A 58 3.27 10.16 32.56
C ALA A 58 2.64 8.86 33.12
N ASN A 59 2.49 7.84 32.28
CA ASN A 59 1.97 6.53 32.68
C ASN A 59 2.94 5.79 33.65
N VAL A 60 4.26 5.84 33.38
CA VAL A 60 5.26 5.23 34.26
C VAL A 60 5.26 5.92 35.62
N GLN A 61 5.20 7.27 35.68
CA GLN A 61 5.10 8.02 36.93
C GLN A 61 3.82 7.71 37.69
N GLY A 62 2.68 7.56 37.01
CA GLY A 62 1.42 7.13 37.63
C GLY A 62 1.54 5.76 38.31
N THR A 63 2.23 4.80 37.66
CA THR A 63 2.48 3.47 38.24
C THR A 63 3.50 3.53 39.39
N MET A 64 4.55 4.32 39.28
CA MET A 64 5.53 4.53 40.36
C MET A 64 4.91 5.21 41.59
N PHE A 65 3.89 6.03 41.37
CA PHE A 65 3.16 6.67 42.45
C PHE A 65 2.47 5.66 43.40
N MET A 66 2.10 4.46 42.91
CA MET A 66 1.55 3.41 43.74
C MET A 66 2.48 3.08 44.92
N LYS A 67 3.78 3.04 44.70
CA LYS A 67 4.79 2.90 45.75
C LYS A 67 4.69 4.05 46.74
N THR A 68 4.69 5.29 46.25
CA THR A 68 4.65 6.51 47.12
C THR A 68 3.33 6.57 47.88
N LEU A 69 2.21 6.19 47.24
CA LEU A 69 0.89 6.14 47.85
C LEU A 69 0.86 5.18 49.06
N ILE A 70 1.36 3.98 48.88
CA ILE A 70 1.33 2.94 49.94
C ILE A 70 2.37 3.26 51.04
N ASP A 71 3.62 3.40 50.66
CA ASP A 71 4.73 3.55 51.61
C ASP A 71 4.79 4.93 52.27
N GLY A 72 4.44 5.99 51.54
CA GLY A 72 4.59 7.37 52.02
C GLY A 72 3.34 7.95 52.69
N TYR A 73 2.14 7.40 52.37
CA TYR A 73 0.88 7.95 52.89
C TYR A 73 0.08 6.92 53.62
N ILE A 74 -0.30 5.80 52.99
CA ILE A 74 -1.22 4.83 53.60
C ILE A 74 -0.61 4.15 54.82
N THR A 75 0.57 3.57 54.69
CA THR A 75 1.24 2.85 55.79
C THR A 75 1.49 3.74 57.02
N PRO A 76 2.00 4.99 56.91
CA PRO A 76 2.10 5.88 58.05
C PRO A 76 0.74 6.27 58.68
N MET A 77 -0.31 6.47 57.86
CA MET A 77 -1.62 6.85 58.35
C MET A 77 -2.31 5.72 59.15
N LEU A 78 -2.03 4.45 58.80
CA LEU A 78 -2.57 3.31 59.57
C LEU A 78 -2.09 3.22 61.00
N THR A 79 -0.96 3.90 61.32
CA THR A 79 -0.40 3.91 62.69
C THR A 79 -0.77 5.16 63.49
N GLN A 80 -1.50 6.12 62.89
CA GLN A 80 -1.94 7.36 63.53
C GLN A 80 -3.39 7.22 64.07
N PRO A 81 -3.70 7.68 65.29
CA PRO A 81 -5.04 7.68 65.81
C PRO A 81 -6.01 8.62 65.10
N ASP A 82 -5.50 9.75 64.56
CA ASP A 82 -6.29 10.75 63.80
C ASP A 82 -5.46 11.16 62.53
N PRO A 83 -5.68 10.44 61.42
CA PRO A 83 -4.86 10.68 60.20
C PRO A 83 -5.31 11.93 59.45
N ASP A 84 -4.39 12.79 59.11
CA ASP A 84 -4.62 13.94 58.22
C ASP A 84 -4.56 13.52 56.77
N PHE A 85 -5.69 13.62 56.05
CA PHE A 85 -5.82 13.28 54.61
C PHE A 85 -5.36 14.41 53.68
N GLY A 86 -5.05 15.58 54.14
CA GLY A 86 -4.62 16.72 53.34
C GLY A 86 -3.42 16.41 52.44
N PRO A 87 -2.29 15.89 53.00
CA PRO A 87 -1.10 15.52 52.18
C PRO A 87 -1.40 14.46 51.12
N LEU A 88 -2.28 13.49 51.45
CA LEU A 88 -2.70 12.45 50.52
C LEU A 88 -3.47 13.06 49.31
N LEU A 89 -4.43 13.96 49.58
CA LEU A 89 -5.22 14.63 48.56
C LEU A 89 -4.30 15.41 47.58
N HIS A 90 -3.32 16.16 48.11
CA HIS A 90 -2.35 16.90 47.30
C HIS A 90 -1.52 15.95 46.41
N ALA A 91 -1.12 14.79 46.94
CA ALA A 91 -0.37 13.80 46.18
C ALA A 91 -1.22 13.19 45.03
N ILE A 92 -2.49 12.86 45.30
CA ILE A 92 -3.44 12.36 44.30
C ILE A 92 -3.69 13.41 43.19
N LEU A 93 -3.89 14.69 43.57
CA LEU A 93 -4.08 15.77 42.61
C LEU A 93 -2.85 15.96 41.71
N ARG A 94 -1.64 15.82 42.29
CA ARG A 94 -0.42 15.84 41.48
C ARG A 94 -0.35 14.76 40.44
N VAL A 95 -0.72 13.53 40.79
CA VAL A 95 -0.74 12.40 39.86
C VAL A 95 -1.86 12.53 38.84
N ALA A 96 -3.02 13.04 39.24
CA ALA A 96 -4.08 13.39 38.31
C ALA A 96 -3.61 14.41 37.26
N GLY A 97 -2.77 15.38 37.68
CA GLY A 97 -2.10 16.30 36.75
C GLY A 97 -1.19 15.60 35.76
N PHE A 98 -0.37 14.62 36.19
CA PHE A 98 0.46 13.84 35.27
C PHE A 98 -0.36 13.04 34.27
N TYR A 99 -1.45 12.38 34.71
CA TYR A 99 -2.37 11.70 33.79
C TYR A 99 -3.05 12.68 32.83
N GLY A 100 -3.43 13.88 33.30
CA GLY A 100 -3.96 14.95 32.45
C GLY A 100 -2.98 15.34 31.34
N ILE A 101 -1.71 15.52 31.67
CA ILE A 101 -0.62 15.78 30.69
C ILE A 101 -0.50 14.58 29.70
N GLY A 102 -0.57 13.35 30.20
CA GLY A 102 -0.54 12.13 29.37
C GLY A 102 -1.69 12.10 28.38
N ILE A 103 -2.92 12.42 28.81
CA ILE A 103 -4.12 12.47 27.95
C ILE A 103 -3.94 13.54 26.85
N VAL A 104 -3.50 14.74 27.21
CA VAL A 104 -3.23 15.82 26.25
C VAL A 104 -2.16 15.40 25.25
N ALA A 105 -1.07 14.78 25.72
CA ALA A 105 0.00 14.27 24.85
C ALA A 105 -0.52 13.19 23.88
N ALA A 106 -1.34 12.25 24.37
CA ALA A 106 -1.96 11.22 23.54
C ALA A 106 -2.91 11.84 22.48
N PHE A 107 -3.68 12.84 22.85
CA PHE A 107 -4.53 13.59 21.92
C PHE A 107 -3.71 14.28 20.82
N ILE A 108 -2.66 15.01 21.21
CA ILE A 108 -1.75 15.68 20.27
C ILE A 108 -1.11 14.66 19.32
N GLN A 109 -0.59 13.53 19.86
CA GLN A 109 0.00 12.45 19.09
C GLN A 109 -0.96 11.95 17.99
N ASN A 110 -2.17 11.54 18.39
CA ASN A 110 -3.14 10.96 17.47
C ASN A 110 -3.62 11.99 16.44
N ARG A 111 -3.95 13.21 16.88
CA ARG A 111 -4.42 14.28 15.98
C ARG A 111 -3.37 14.67 14.96
N THR A 112 -2.13 14.84 15.40
CA THR A 112 -1.00 15.19 14.53
C THR A 112 -0.69 14.05 13.56
N MET A 113 -0.74 12.80 14.02
CA MET A 113 -0.46 11.65 13.16
C MET A 113 -1.51 11.45 12.07
N ILE A 114 -2.79 11.71 12.34
CA ILE A 114 -3.84 11.73 11.33
C ILE A 114 -3.52 12.81 10.26
N TYR A 115 -3.13 14.01 10.69
CA TYR A 115 -2.77 15.10 9.76
C TYR A 115 -1.58 14.72 8.86
N VAL A 116 -0.50 14.19 9.44
CA VAL A 116 0.69 13.71 8.72
C VAL A 116 0.32 12.61 7.72
N SER A 117 -0.41 11.58 8.17
CA SER A 117 -0.74 10.44 7.31
C SER A 117 -1.64 10.85 6.14
N GLN A 118 -2.72 11.61 6.39
CA GLN A 118 -3.63 12.02 5.33
C GLN A 118 -2.97 12.99 4.35
N GLY A 119 -2.12 13.91 4.84
CA GLY A 119 -1.38 14.82 3.99
C GLY A 119 -0.37 14.10 3.10
N THR A 120 0.40 13.16 3.66
CA THR A 120 1.34 12.31 2.91
C THR A 120 0.62 11.52 1.82
N LEU A 121 -0.53 10.91 2.14
CA LEU A 121 -1.30 10.14 1.17
C LEU A 121 -1.93 11.00 0.08
N ARG A 122 -2.37 12.22 0.41
CA ARG A 122 -2.84 13.17 -0.60
C ARG A 122 -1.75 13.47 -1.62
N ASN A 123 -0.56 13.81 -1.14
CA ASN A 123 0.57 14.09 -2.02
C ASN A 123 0.94 12.88 -2.88
N LEU A 124 0.98 11.69 -2.26
CA LEU A 124 1.27 10.44 -2.98
C LEU A 124 0.23 10.12 -4.06
N ARG A 125 -1.07 10.30 -3.78
CA ARG A 125 -2.13 10.10 -4.80
C ARG A 125 -2.02 11.08 -5.95
N ASN A 126 -1.70 12.35 -5.66
CA ASN A 126 -1.50 13.36 -6.69
C ASN A 126 -0.31 13.01 -7.59
N ASP A 127 0.81 12.59 -6.99
CA ASP A 127 2.01 12.21 -7.75
C ASP A 127 1.76 10.94 -8.57
N LEU A 128 1.09 9.92 -7.99
CA LEU A 128 0.72 8.70 -8.69
C LEU A 128 -0.21 8.98 -9.88
N PHE A 129 -1.26 9.78 -9.67
CA PHE A 129 -2.19 10.12 -10.73
C PHE A 129 -1.51 10.95 -11.81
N GLY A 130 -0.72 11.96 -11.41
CA GLY A 130 0.03 12.78 -12.35
C GLY A 130 1.09 12.00 -13.16
N ASN A 131 1.68 10.93 -12.60
CA ASN A 131 2.55 10.04 -13.36
C ASN A 131 1.73 9.11 -14.27
N MET A 132 0.64 8.53 -13.76
CA MET A 132 -0.24 7.63 -14.51
C MET A 132 -0.77 8.28 -15.80
N GLU A 133 -1.20 9.55 -15.75
CA GLU A 133 -1.68 10.30 -16.91
C GLU A 133 -0.59 10.51 -17.99
N LYS A 134 0.68 10.38 -17.62
CA LYS A 134 1.82 10.52 -18.53
C LYS A 134 2.35 9.20 -19.08
N LEU A 135 1.78 8.07 -18.65
CA LEU A 135 2.24 6.76 -19.09
C LEU A 135 1.81 6.47 -20.53
N PRO A 136 2.63 5.73 -21.29
CA PRO A 136 2.26 5.29 -22.63
C PRO A 136 1.06 4.32 -22.59
N ILE A 137 0.24 4.31 -23.63
CA ILE A 137 -0.92 3.40 -23.75
C ILE A 137 -0.51 1.94 -23.57
N LYS A 138 0.69 1.57 -24.03
CA LYS A 138 1.28 0.24 -23.85
C LYS A 138 1.24 -0.25 -22.39
N TYR A 139 1.39 0.65 -21.42
CA TYR A 139 1.31 0.29 -20.00
C TYR A 139 -0.08 -0.23 -19.63
N PHE A 140 -1.13 0.44 -20.09
CA PHE A 140 -2.52 0.08 -19.80
C PHE A 140 -2.97 -1.18 -20.57
N ASP A 141 -2.43 -1.42 -21.77
CA ASP A 141 -2.70 -2.61 -22.55
C ASP A 141 -2.02 -3.87 -21.98
N THR A 142 -0.90 -3.69 -21.26
CA THR A 142 -0.12 -4.79 -20.68
C THR A 142 -0.43 -5.08 -19.20
N HIS A 143 -1.13 -4.17 -18.53
CA HIS A 143 -1.48 -4.29 -17.11
C HIS A 143 -3.01 -4.31 -16.93
N ALA A 144 -3.51 -5.23 -16.12
CA ALA A 144 -4.94 -5.29 -15.83
C ALA A 144 -5.38 -4.04 -15.06
N HIS A 145 -6.46 -3.39 -15.51
CA HIS A 145 -7.02 -2.21 -14.84
C HIS A 145 -7.33 -2.44 -13.35
N GLY A 146 -7.76 -3.68 -13.01
CA GLY A 146 -8.01 -4.08 -11.63
C GLY A 146 -6.75 -4.08 -10.76
N ASP A 147 -5.59 -4.40 -11.33
CA ASP A 147 -4.31 -4.37 -10.59
C ASP A 147 -3.87 -2.93 -10.34
N ILE A 148 -4.00 -2.04 -11.34
CA ILE A 148 -3.73 -0.61 -11.19
C ILE A 148 -4.67 -0.01 -10.13
N MET A 149 -5.98 -0.32 -10.21
CA MET A 149 -6.96 0.16 -9.23
C MET A 149 -6.68 -0.36 -7.82
N SER A 150 -6.18 -1.60 -7.68
CA SER A 150 -5.77 -2.17 -6.39
C SER A 150 -4.64 -1.39 -5.73
N ILE A 151 -3.74 -0.76 -6.50
CA ILE A 151 -2.70 0.14 -5.96
C ILE A 151 -3.35 1.37 -5.30
N TYR A 152 -4.33 1.99 -5.97
CA TYR A 152 -5.02 3.19 -5.46
C TYR A 152 -5.92 2.91 -4.26
N THR A 153 -6.47 1.72 -4.14
CA THR A 153 -7.39 1.35 -3.05
C THR A 153 -6.69 0.60 -1.94
N ASN A 154 -6.21 -0.62 -2.19
CA ASN A 154 -5.72 -1.52 -1.16
C ASN A 154 -4.31 -1.15 -0.68
N ASP A 155 -3.38 -0.86 -1.62
CA ASP A 155 -1.99 -0.61 -1.27
C ASP A 155 -1.82 0.73 -0.56
N ILE A 156 -2.52 1.77 -1.03
CA ILE A 156 -2.54 3.07 -0.36
C ILE A 156 -3.18 2.96 1.03
N ASP A 157 -4.22 2.12 1.22
CA ASP A 157 -4.83 1.94 2.55
C ASP A 157 -3.90 1.20 3.52
N THR A 158 -3.21 0.15 3.07
CA THR A 158 -2.20 -0.53 3.91
C THR A 158 -1.05 0.41 4.28
N LEU A 159 -0.61 1.26 3.36
CA LEU A 159 0.38 2.31 3.64
C LEU A 159 -0.14 3.33 4.66
N ARG A 160 -1.41 3.73 4.55
CA ARG A 160 -2.07 4.59 5.53
C ARG A 160 -2.02 3.98 6.93
N GLN A 161 -2.39 2.71 7.07
CA GLN A 161 -2.38 2.01 8.35
C GLN A 161 -0.95 1.93 8.91
N MET A 162 0.05 1.68 8.09
CA MET A 162 1.44 1.67 8.52
C MET A 162 1.88 3.03 9.05
N ILE A 163 1.63 4.12 8.33
CA ILE A 163 2.05 5.47 8.73
C ILE A 163 1.25 5.92 9.96
N SER A 164 -0.08 5.78 9.95
CA SER A 164 -0.94 6.35 11.00
C SER A 164 -0.97 5.53 12.29
N GLN A 165 -0.76 4.23 12.23
CA GLN A 165 -0.92 3.32 13.36
C GLN A 165 0.33 2.51 13.66
N SER A 166 0.90 1.77 12.67
CA SER A 166 1.95 0.81 12.96
C SER A 166 3.24 1.46 13.40
N ILE A 167 3.70 2.52 12.72
CA ILE A 167 4.94 3.22 13.11
C ILE A 167 4.81 3.87 14.48
N PRO A 168 3.76 4.68 14.79
CA PRO A 168 3.59 5.25 16.13
C PRO A 168 3.46 4.18 17.21
N GLN A 169 2.74 3.08 16.94
CA GLN A 169 2.57 2.00 17.91
C GLN A 169 3.87 1.26 18.21
N VAL A 170 4.72 1.01 17.20
CA VAL A 170 6.06 0.42 17.40
C VAL A 170 6.92 1.34 18.26
N LEU A 171 6.93 2.64 17.97
CA LEU A 171 7.67 3.62 18.77
C LEU A 171 7.15 3.68 20.21
N ASN A 172 5.83 3.77 20.40
CA ASN A 172 5.20 3.77 21.70
C ASN A 172 5.52 2.51 22.50
N SER A 173 5.43 1.33 21.88
CA SER A 173 5.77 0.06 22.53
C SER A 173 7.26 -0.02 22.91
N ALA A 174 8.15 0.44 22.04
CA ALA A 174 9.58 0.44 22.32
C ALA A 174 9.92 1.37 23.49
N VAL A 175 9.39 2.60 23.51
CA VAL A 175 9.60 3.55 24.60
C VAL A 175 8.99 3.01 25.91
N THR A 176 7.79 2.40 25.84
CA THR A 176 7.15 1.79 27.02
C THR A 176 7.99 0.65 27.58
N ILE A 177 8.46 -0.29 26.75
CA ILE A 177 9.30 -1.42 27.20
C ILE A 177 10.57 -0.91 27.89
N ILE A 178 11.28 0.06 27.26
CA ILE A 178 12.52 0.62 27.83
C ILE A 178 12.23 1.34 29.16
N SER A 179 11.19 2.18 29.22
CA SER A 179 10.85 2.96 30.40
C SER A 179 10.36 2.07 31.57
N VAL A 180 9.51 1.07 31.28
CA VAL A 180 9.00 0.12 32.29
C VAL A 180 10.15 -0.75 32.79
N LEU A 181 11.01 -1.26 31.90
CA LEU A 181 12.17 -2.06 32.30
C LEU A 181 13.13 -1.24 33.19
N GLY A 182 13.40 0.02 32.83
CA GLY A 182 14.18 0.92 33.67
C GLY A 182 13.56 1.12 35.05
N ALA A 183 12.25 1.34 35.14
CA ALA A 183 11.54 1.46 36.40
C ALA A 183 11.59 0.17 37.24
N MET A 184 11.45 -1.00 36.60
CA MET A 184 11.53 -2.30 37.29
C MET A 184 12.93 -2.56 37.86
N ILE A 185 13.99 -2.24 37.12
CA ILE A 185 15.40 -2.35 37.60
C ILE A 185 15.61 -1.46 38.82
N VAL A 186 15.11 -0.23 38.79
CA VAL A 186 15.21 0.71 39.93
C VAL A 186 14.44 0.22 41.17
N LEU A 187 13.29 -0.47 40.94
CA LEU A 187 12.50 -1.02 42.05
C LEU A 187 13.14 -2.26 42.69
N ASN A 188 13.52 -3.26 41.89
CA ASN A 188 14.17 -4.50 42.36
C ASN A 188 14.75 -5.31 41.20
N ILE A 189 16.06 -5.52 41.19
CA ILE A 189 16.80 -6.28 40.16
C ILE A 189 16.42 -7.79 40.15
N PRO A 190 16.42 -8.53 41.28
CA PRO A 190 16.03 -9.93 41.32
C PRO A 190 14.66 -10.21 40.72
N LEU A 191 13.63 -9.42 41.04
CA LEU A 191 12.29 -9.58 40.47
C LEU A 191 12.25 -9.24 38.97
N THR A 192 13.07 -8.29 38.54
CA THR A 192 13.22 -7.95 37.10
C THR A 192 13.78 -9.13 36.32
N ILE A 193 14.76 -9.86 36.86
CA ILE A 193 15.33 -11.06 36.25
C ILE A 193 14.25 -12.14 36.10
N ILE A 194 13.44 -12.37 37.13
CA ILE A 194 12.30 -13.32 37.08
C ILE A 194 11.34 -12.94 35.97
N THR A 195 10.97 -11.66 35.90
CA THR A 195 10.06 -11.18 34.83
C THR A 195 10.65 -11.37 33.44
N LEU A 196 11.92 -11.03 33.23
CA LEU A 196 12.61 -11.22 31.95
C LEU A 196 12.72 -12.70 31.56
N PHE A 197 12.96 -13.60 32.53
CA PHE A 197 12.92 -15.04 32.30
C PHE A 197 11.55 -15.48 31.81
N MET A 198 10.47 -15.06 32.46
CA MET A 198 9.10 -15.39 32.06
C MET A 198 8.74 -14.81 30.69
N VAL A 199 9.21 -13.61 30.36
CA VAL A 199 9.08 -13.05 29.00
C VAL A 199 9.81 -13.93 27.98
N GLY A 200 11.00 -14.43 28.30
CA GLY A 200 11.70 -15.40 27.45
C GLY A 200 10.88 -16.67 27.20
N VAL A 201 10.23 -17.20 28.23
CA VAL A 201 9.31 -18.35 28.11
C VAL A 201 8.11 -18.02 27.21
N MET A 202 7.51 -16.83 27.37
CA MET A 202 6.38 -16.36 26.53
C MET A 202 6.82 -16.22 25.06
N LEU A 203 7.98 -15.65 24.79
CA LEU A 203 8.51 -15.52 23.43
C LEU A 203 8.80 -16.91 22.80
N TYR A 204 9.33 -17.84 23.59
CA TYR A 204 9.54 -19.21 23.15
C TYR A 204 8.21 -19.92 22.80
N ALA A 205 7.21 -19.82 23.68
CA ALA A 205 5.87 -20.36 23.45
C ALA A 205 5.24 -19.75 22.18
N THR A 206 5.35 -18.43 22.02
CA THR A 206 4.89 -17.72 20.83
C THR A 206 5.58 -18.21 19.56
N LYS A 207 6.89 -18.46 19.61
CA LYS A 207 7.65 -18.98 18.46
C LYS A 207 7.19 -20.39 18.07
N VAL A 208 6.97 -21.27 19.03
CA VAL A 208 6.57 -22.67 18.79
C VAL A 208 5.13 -22.74 18.27
N VAL A 209 4.19 -22.16 19.00
CA VAL A 209 2.75 -22.20 18.65
C VAL A 209 2.47 -21.38 17.41
N GLY A 210 3.07 -20.18 17.31
CA GLY A 210 2.92 -19.31 16.16
C GLY A 210 3.54 -19.90 14.88
N GLY A 211 4.64 -20.65 15.01
CA GLY A 211 5.23 -21.37 13.88
C GLY A 211 4.32 -22.48 13.33
N ALA A 212 3.69 -23.26 14.23
CA ALA A 212 2.68 -24.25 13.87
C ALA A 212 1.46 -23.60 13.22
N SER A 213 0.93 -22.54 13.83
CA SER A 213 -0.19 -21.76 13.31
C SER A 213 0.10 -21.23 11.90
N ALA A 214 1.27 -20.64 11.66
CA ALA A 214 1.65 -20.11 10.36
C ALA A 214 1.64 -21.18 9.25
N LYS A 215 2.07 -22.41 9.55
CA LYS A 215 2.05 -23.54 8.59
C LYS A 215 0.61 -23.84 8.15
N TYR A 216 -0.31 -23.94 9.10
CA TYR A 216 -1.71 -24.26 8.81
C TYR A 216 -2.45 -23.09 8.15
N PHE A 217 -2.15 -21.83 8.51
CA PHE A 217 -2.70 -20.67 7.80
C PHE A 217 -2.27 -20.62 6.33
N ILE A 218 -1.03 -21.00 6.00
CA ILE A 218 -0.58 -21.12 4.61
C ILE A 218 -1.36 -22.22 3.88
N ALA A 219 -1.58 -23.38 4.51
CA ALA A 219 -2.39 -24.45 3.94
C ALA A 219 -3.84 -23.97 3.70
N GLN A 220 -4.47 -23.35 4.70
CA GLN A 220 -5.81 -22.79 4.59
C GLN A 220 -5.92 -21.79 3.42
N GLN A 221 -4.96 -20.87 3.27
CA GLN A 221 -4.99 -19.90 2.16
C GLN A 221 -4.86 -20.56 0.79
N ARG A 222 -4.07 -21.63 0.68
CA ARG A 222 -3.97 -22.42 -0.54
C ARG A 222 -5.31 -23.09 -0.86
N ASP A 223 -5.94 -23.72 0.15
CA ASP A 223 -7.17 -24.46 -0.04
C ASP A 223 -8.36 -23.51 -0.33
N ILE A 224 -8.41 -22.30 0.29
CA ILE A 224 -9.33 -21.22 -0.10
C ILE A 224 -9.15 -20.84 -1.58
N ALA A 225 -7.90 -20.70 -2.04
CA ALA A 225 -7.65 -20.37 -3.45
C ALA A 225 -8.13 -21.49 -4.40
N THR A 226 -7.96 -22.75 -3.98
CA THR A 226 -8.44 -23.93 -4.76
C THR A 226 -9.97 -23.95 -4.83
N VAL A 227 -10.66 -23.77 -3.71
CA VAL A 227 -12.13 -23.70 -3.66
C VAL A 227 -12.67 -22.55 -4.51
N ASN A 228 -12.08 -21.34 -4.36
CA ASN A 228 -12.48 -20.17 -5.15
C ASN A 228 -12.25 -20.39 -6.66
N GLY A 229 -11.11 -20.98 -7.03
CA GLY A 229 -10.83 -21.32 -8.44
C GLY A 229 -11.84 -22.31 -9.01
N TYR A 230 -12.22 -23.34 -8.24
CA TYR A 230 -13.25 -24.29 -8.63
C TYR A 230 -14.64 -23.62 -8.80
N ILE A 231 -15.01 -22.72 -7.88
CA ILE A 231 -16.26 -21.95 -7.99
C ILE A 231 -16.25 -21.11 -9.28
N GLU A 232 -15.15 -20.39 -9.55
CA GLU A 232 -15.01 -19.56 -10.75
C GLU A 232 -15.08 -20.41 -12.03
N GLU A 233 -14.42 -21.57 -12.05
CA GLU A 233 -14.48 -22.52 -13.16
C GLU A 233 -15.92 -23.02 -13.42
N MET A 234 -16.62 -23.43 -12.35
CA MET A 234 -18.00 -23.91 -12.46
C MET A 234 -18.96 -22.79 -12.88
N MET A 235 -18.79 -21.57 -12.38
CA MET A 235 -19.62 -20.42 -12.81
C MET A 235 -19.42 -20.11 -14.30
N ASN A 236 -18.18 -20.10 -14.78
CA ASN A 236 -17.86 -19.84 -16.18
C ASN A 236 -18.30 -20.99 -17.07
N GLY A 237 -18.16 -22.23 -16.59
CA GLY A 237 -18.55 -23.48 -17.27
C GLY A 237 -19.99 -23.91 -17.05
N GLN A 238 -20.86 -23.13 -16.39
CA GLN A 238 -22.21 -23.57 -15.99
C GLN A 238 -23.07 -24.12 -17.12
N LYS A 239 -22.94 -23.55 -18.32
CA LYS A 239 -23.67 -24.09 -19.52
C LYS A 239 -23.23 -25.52 -19.88
N VAL A 240 -21.92 -25.79 -19.73
CA VAL A 240 -21.34 -27.13 -19.99
C VAL A 240 -21.83 -28.11 -18.94
N VAL A 241 -21.76 -27.74 -17.65
CA VAL A 241 -22.28 -28.57 -16.54
C VAL A 241 -23.73 -28.97 -16.79
N LYS A 242 -24.58 -28.01 -17.20
CA LYS A 242 -26.02 -28.26 -17.51
C LYS A 242 -26.24 -29.15 -18.71
N VAL A 243 -25.51 -28.93 -19.81
CA VAL A 243 -25.66 -29.72 -21.04
C VAL A 243 -25.28 -31.19 -20.83
N PHE A 244 -24.24 -31.43 -19.97
CA PHE A 244 -23.78 -32.80 -19.69
C PHE A 244 -24.38 -33.39 -18.40
N THR A 245 -25.31 -32.70 -17.74
CA THR A 245 -25.96 -33.17 -16.48
C THR A 245 -24.96 -33.58 -15.40
N HIS A 246 -23.88 -32.80 -15.25
CA HIS A 246 -22.79 -33.09 -14.32
C HIS A 246 -22.92 -32.37 -12.95
N GLU A 247 -24.12 -31.89 -12.58
CA GLU A 247 -24.35 -31.13 -11.35
C GLU A 247 -23.96 -31.92 -10.10
N GLU A 248 -24.43 -33.19 -9.98
CA GLU A 248 -24.11 -33.99 -8.79
C GLU A 248 -22.62 -34.28 -8.66
N LYS A 249 -21.93 -34.53 -9.78
CA LYS A 249 -20.48 -34.72 -9.77
C LYS A 249 -19.76 -33.44 -9.35
N SER A 250 -20.17 -32.28 -9.88
CA SER A 250 -19.59 -31.00 -9.52
C SER A 250 -19.80 -30.68 -8.02
N ILE A 251 -20.97 -31.02 -7.46
CA ILE A 251 -21.26 -30.88 -6.04
C ILE A 251 -20.36 -31.80 -5.21
N ALA A 252 -20.19 -33.06 -5.63
CA ALA A 252 -19.32 -34.00 -4.91
C ALA A 252 -17.86 -33.56 -4.92
N ASP A 253 -17.36 -33.08 -6.06
CA ASP A 253 -15.99 -32.54 -6.17
C ASP A 253 -15.82 -31.26 -5.32
N PHE A 254 -16.81 -30.37 -5.32
CA PHE A 254 -16.83 -29.20 -4.45
C PHE A 254 -16.77 -29.59 -2.97
N ASN A 255 -17.61 -30.53 -2.54
CA ASN A 255 -17.65 -30.98 -1.14
C ASN A 255 -16.29 -31.52 -0.69
N LYS A 256 -15.61 -32.30 -1.53
CA LYS A 256 -14.27 -32.81 -1.23
C LYS A 256 -13.23 -31.67 -1.03
N LEU A 257 -13.28 -30.65 -1.87
CA LEU A 257 -12.39 -29.48 -1.73
C LEU A 257 -12.74 -28.65 -0.50
N ASN A 258 -14.04 -28.54 -0.19
CA ASN A 258 -14.53 -27.81 0.97
C ASN A 258 -14.19 -28.52 2.29
N ASP A 259 -14.26 -29.85 2.33
CA ASP A 259 -13.82 -30.67 3.47
C ASP A 259 -12.32 -30.52 3.73
N GLN A 260 -11.51 -30.50 2.67
CA GLN A 260 -10.08 -30.23 2.79
C GLN A 260 -9.81 -28.82 3.32
N LEU A 261 -10.56 -27.83 2.87
CA LEU A 261 -10.50 -26.46 3.40
C LEU A 261 -10.91 -26.43 4.89
N PHE A 262 -11.98 -27.17 5.25
CA PHE A 262 -12.42 -27.25 6.65
C PHE A 262 -11.30 -27.78 7.56
N GLU A 263 -10.63 -28.88 7.19
CA GLU A 263 -9.53 -29.44 7.98
C GLU A 263 -8.37 -28.45 8.15
N SER A 264 -7.98 -27.76 7.05
CA SER A 264 -6.93 -26.76 7.08
C SER A 264 -7.31 -25.56 7.94
N ALA A 265 -8.57 -25.10 7.84
CA ALA A 265 -9.10 -23.98 8.61
C ALA A 265 -9.26 -24.30 10.09
N ASP A 266 -9.74 -25.49 10.43
CA ASP A 266 -9.86 -25.95 11.84
C ASP A 266 -8.49 -25.97 12.50
N ASN A 267 -7.51 -26.60 11.87
CA ASN A 267 -6.14 -26.63 12.39
C ASN A 267 -5.51 -25.23 12.49
N ALA A 268 -5.70 -24.36 11.50
CA ALA A 268 -5.19 -22.99 11.53
C ALA A 268 -5.77 -22.20 12.71
N ASN A 269 -7.09 -22.28 12.90
CA ASN A 269 -7.79 -21.59 13.97
C ASN A 269 -7.49 -22.19 15.36
N LYS A 270 -7.36 -23.51 15.47
CA LYS A 270 -6.99 -24.20 16.70
C LYS A 270 -5.64 -23.70 17.25
N PHE A 271 -4.61 -23.66 16.41
CA PHE A 271 -3.30 -23.14 16.82
C PHE A 271 -3.28 -21.62 16.92
N GLY A 272 -4.01 -20.90 16.07
CA GLY A 272 -4.09 -19.44 16.11
C GLY A 272 -4.75 -18.91 17.37
N ASN A 273 -5.89 -19.49 17.75
CA ASN A 273 -6.69 -19.01 18.87
C ASN A 273 -6.15 -19.43 20.24
N ILE A 274 -5.33 -20.49 20.33
CA ILE A 274 -4.76 -20.93 21.62
C ILE A 274 -3.56 -20.06 22.06
N LEU A 275 -2.95 -19.29 21.15
CA LEU A 275 -1.76 -18.49 21.46
C LEU A 275 -2.04 -17.37 22.47
N MET A 276 -3.16 -16.64 22.29
CA MET A 276 -3.53 -15.56 23.23
C MET A 276 -3.81 -16.08 24.64
N PRO A 277 -4.65 -17.13 24.86
CA PRO A 277 -4.82 -17.75 26.17
C PRO A 277 -3.53 -18.23 26.81
N ILE A 278 -2.64 -18.90 26.06
CA ILE A 278 -1.34 -19.37 26.59
C ILE A 278 -0.53 -18.18 27.11
N ASN A 279 -0.38 -17.13 26.32
CA ASN A 279 0.38 -15.95 26.72
C ASN A 279 -0.26 -15.23 27.93
N ALA A 280 -1.60 -15.17 27.99
CA ALA A 280 -2.29 -14.60 29.13
C ALA A 280 -2.02 -15.42 30.42
N GLN A 281 -2.08 -16.76 30.35
CA GLN A 281 -1.80 -17.61 31.49
C GLN A 281 -0.32 -17.58 31.91
N LEU A 282 0.61 -17.55 30.98
CA LEU A 282 2.03 -17.34 31.29
C LEU A 282 2.27 -15.99 31.98
N GLY A 283 1.53 -14.94 31.57
CA GLY A 283 1.53 -13.66 32.25
C GLY A 283 1.00 -13.74 33.69
N ASN A 284 -0.08 -14.50 33.92
CA ASN A 284 -0.61 -14.75 35.26
C ASN A 284 0.37 -15.56 36.14
N VAL A 285 1.03 -16.58 35.58
CA VAL A 285 2.09 -17.34 36.29
C VAL A 285 3.25 -16.40 36.65
N SER A 286 3.70 -15.54 35.73
CA SER A 286 4.69 -14.51 36.01
C SER A 286 4.25 -13.62 37.19
N TYR A 287 3.01 -13.16 37.17
CA TYR A 287 2.45 -12.32 38.22
C TYR A 287 2.47 -13.03 39.57
N VAL A 288 2.05 -14.30 39.66
CA VAL A 288 2.05 -15.11 40.90
C VAL A 288 3.47 -15.33 41.40
N LEU A 289 4.42 -15.66 40.53
CA LEU A 289 5.83 -15.83 40.92
C LEU A 289 6.42 -14.55 41.51
N VAL A 290 6.17 -13.41 40.84
CA VAL A 290 6.62 -12.11 41.31
C VAL A 290 5.93 -11.72 42.62
N ALA A 291 4.63 -12.05 42.81
CA ALA A 291 3.90 -11.79 44.04
C ALA A 291 4.45 -12.64 45.22
N LEU A 292 4.73 -13.92 44.99
CA LEU A 292 5.31 -14.79 46.02
C LEU A 292 6.70 -14.35 46.46
N VAL A 293 7.62 -14.22 45.49
CA VAL A 293 8.99 -13.85 45.79
C VAL A 293 9.07 -12.42 46.31
N GLY A 294 8.33 -11.48 45.70
CA GLY A 294 8.27 -10.09 46.13
C GLY A 294 7.58 -9.95 47.51
N GLY A 295 6.57 -10.77 47.81
CA GLY A 295 5.94 -10.83 49.12
C GLY A 295 6.91 -11.24 50.23
N ILE A 296 7.71 -12.30 50.01
CA ILE A 296 8.76 -12.73 50.93
C ILE A 296 9.79 -11.59 51.13
N LEU A 297 10.28 -10.98 50.08
CA LEU A 297 11.23 -9.88 50.14
C LEU A 297 10.69 -8.67 50.90
N ALA A 298 9.38 -8.38 50.76
CA ALA A 298 8.74 -7.25 51.43
C ALA A 298 8.48 -7.53 52.93
N LEU A 299 8.10 -8.76 53.27
CA LEU A 299 7.85 -9.17 54.69
C LEU A 299 9.16 -9.23 55.51
N GLU A 300 10.24 -9.73 54.89
CA GLU A 300 11.53 -9.82 55.54
C GLU A 300 12.34 -8.51 55.45
N GLY A 301 11.84 -7.52 54.68
CA GLY A 301 12.53 -6.22 54.51
C GLY A 301 13.89 -6.30 53.77
N ILE A 302 14.12 -7.39 53.01
CA ILE A 302 15.37 -7.67 52.29
C ILE A 302 15.64 -6.58 51.27
N GLY A 303 16.80 -5.92 51.34
CA GLY A 303 17.16 -4.86 50.41
C GLY A 303 16.28 -3.62 50.48
N GLY A 304 15.56 -3.39 51.61
CA GLY A 304 14.63 -2.28 51.77
C GLY A 304 13.43 -2.36 50.77
N PHE A 305 13.02 -3.57 50.39
CA PHE A 305 11.85 -3.80 49.55
C PHE A 305 10.58 -3.69 50.38
N THR A 306 9.59 -2.95 49.89
CA THR A 306 8.39 -2.55 50.65
C THR A 306 7.11 -3.06 49.96
N LEU A 307 5.97 -3.05 50.60
CA LEU A 307 4.67 -3.40 50.02
C LEU A 307 4.29 -2.45 48.87
N GLY A 308 4.63 -1.16 48.96
CA GLY A 308 4.39 -0.22 47.89
C GLY A 308 5.27 -0.47 46.67
N LYS A 309 6.55 -0.86 46.88
CA LYS A 309 7.41 -1.32 45.79
C LYS A 309 6.85 -2.56 45.13
N LEU A 310 6.32 -3.53 45.89
CA LEU A 310 5.69 -4.74 45.38
C LEU A 310 4.47 -4.42 44.50
N ALA A 311 3.57 -3.55 44.98
CA ALA A 311 2.38 -3.15 44.26
C ALA A 311 2.69 -2.49 42.93
N SER A 312 3.67 -1.56 42.90
CA SER A 312 4.14 -0.93 41.67
C SER A 312 4.78 -1.94 40.72
N PHE A 313 5.58 -2.87 41.26
CA PHE A 313 6.25 -3.88 40.45
C PHE A 313 5.28 -4.86 39.82
N LEU A 314 4.26 -5.32 40.52
CA LEU A 314 3.19 -6.17 40.00
C LEU A 314 2.39 -5.49 38.88
N THR A 315 2.16 -4.18 39.02
CA THR A 315 1.49 -3.38 37.99
C THR A 315 2.37 -3.28 36.73
N PHE A 316 3.66 -3.04 36.88
CA PHE A 316 4.61 -3.03 35.77
C PHE A 316 4.74 -4.40 35.10
N ASN A 317 4.81 -5.49 35.88
CA ASN A 317 4.87 -6.85 35.36
C ASN A 317 3.65 -7.18 34.46
N LYS A 318 2.46 -6.78 34.88
CA LYS A 318 1.23 -6.94 34.09
C LYS A 318 1.23 -6.08 32.83
N SER A 319 1.72 -4.84 32.93
CA SER A 319 1.78 -3.89 31.81
C SER A 319 2.87 -4.22 30.80
N PHE A 320 3.88 -5.02 31.13
CA PHE A 320 5.04 -5.32 30.30
C PHE A 320 4.72 -6.26 29.13
N SER A 321 3.77 -7.17 29.30
CA SER A 321 3.41 -8.19 28.29
C SER A 321 2.64 -7.60 27.09
N GLN A 322 1.83 -6.57 27.32
CA GLN A 322 0.98 -5.99 26.27
C GLN A 322 1.75 -5.34 25.11
N PRO A 323 2.77 -4.49 25.35
CA PRO A 323 3.59 -3.91 24.28
C PRO A 323 4.29 -4.94 23.40
N ILE A 324 4.71 -6.07 23.98
CA ILE A 324 5.37 -7.16 23.24
C ILE A 324 4.42 -7.80 22.22
N ASN A 325 3.18 -8.08 22.65
CA ASN A 325 2.15 -8.61 21.76
C ASN A 325 1.80 -7.62 20.64
N GLN A 326 1.68 -6.34 20.98
CA GLN A 326 1.40 -5.29 20.00
C GLN A 326 2.52 -5.16 18.97
N LEU A 327 3.79 -5.21 19.36
CA LEU A 327 4.93 -5.22 18.42
C LEU A 327 4.83 -6.35 17.40
N SER A 328 4.51 -7.58 17.87
CA SER A 328 4.39 -8.74 17.00
C SER A 328 3.29 -8.57 15.94
N MET A 329 2.16 -7.98 16.30
CA MET A 329 1.07 -7.67 15.36
C MET A 329 1.49 -6.59 14.35
N GLN A 330 2.16 -5.53 14.80
CA GLN A 330 2.57 -4.43 13.92
C GLN A 330 3.63 -4.83 12.91
N ILE A 331 4.51 -5.78 13.21
CA ILE A 331 5.50 -6.30 12.26
C ILE A 331 4.81 -6.86 11.00
N ASN A 332 3.74 -7.63 11.18
CA ASN A 332 2.99 -8.17 10.04
C ASN A 332 2.36 -7.06 9.19
N ASN A 333 1.75 -6.06 9.83
CA ASN A 333 1.15 -4.91 9.13
C ASN A 333 2.20 -4.13 8.35
N ILE A 334 3.40 -3.92 8.93
CA ILE A 334 4.52 -3.25 8.26
C ILE A 334 4.98 -4.05 7.04
N VAL A 335 5.14 -5.38 7.16
CA VAL A 335 5.55 -6.23 6.03
C VAL A 335 4.55 -6.16 4.89
N MET A 336 3.25 -6.21 5.19
CA MET A 336 2.19 -6.07 4.18
C MET A 336 2.21 -4.70 3.51
N ALA A 337 2.37 -3.64 4.30
CA ALA A 337 2.44 -2.28 3.79
C ALA A 337 3.69 -2.03 2.93
N LEU A 338 4.85 -2.62 3.30
CA LEU A 338 6.06 -2.53 2.48
C LEU A 338 5.88 -3.20 1.12
N ALA A 339 5.18 -4.34 1.06
CA ALA A 339 4.88 -5.00 -0.21
C ALA A 339 3.93 -4.19 -1.10
N GLY A 340 2.89 -3.59 -0.51
CA GLY A 340 2.02 -2.64 -1.22
C GLY A 340 2.78 -1.40 -1.68
N SER A 341 3.67 -0.89 -0.84
CA SER A 341 4.49 0.28 -1.18
C SER A 341 5.50 0.01 -2.29
N GLU A 342 6.01 -1.21 -2.42
CA GLU A 342 6.85 -1.59 -3.57
C GLU A 342 6.08 -1.44 -4.88
N ARG A 343 4.80 -1.87 -4.93
CA ARG A 343 3.94 -1.69 -6.12
C ARG A 343 3.63 -0.22 -6.38
N ILE A 344 3.33 0.54 -5.32
CA ILE A 344 3.12 1.99 -5.42
C ILE A 344 4.33 2.68 -6.05
N PHE A 345 5.53 2.39 -5.56
CA PHE A 345 6.74 3.02 -6.06
C PHE A 345 7.14 2.52 -7.45
N ASN A 346 6.85 1.27 -7.80
CA ASN A 346 7.06 0.78 -9.16
C ASN A 346 6.20 1.56 -10.15
N LEU A 347 4.91 1.81 -9.84
CA LEU A 347 4.05 2.64 -10.67
C LEU A 347 4.54 4.10 -10.73
N LEU A 348 5.02 4.64 -9.61
CA LEU A 348 5.54 6.02 -9.55
C LEU A 348 6.86 6.19 -10.32
N ASP A 349 7.66 5.14 -10.44
CA ASP A 349 8.95 5.13 -11.15
C ASP A 349 8.82 4.69 -12.61
N GLU A 350 7.61 4.31 -13.05
CA GLU A 350 7.37 3.96 -14.46
C GLU A 350 7.64 5.18 -15.36
N LYS A 351 8.26 4.91 -16.47
CA LYS A 351 8.71 5.98 -17.38
C LYS A 351 7.52 6.60 -18.11
N PRO A 352 7.41 7.93 -18.14
CA PRO A 352 6.40 8.61 -18.92
C PRO A 352 6.61 8.37 -20.43
N GLU A 353 5.56 8.61 -21.18
CA GLU A 353 5.66 8.58 -22.64
C GLU A 353 6.74 9.56 -23.12
N THR A 354 7.67 9.07 -23.94
CA THR A 354 8.71 9.91 -24.54
C THR A 354 8.20 10.57 -25.81
N ASP A 355 8.55 11.83 -26.03
CA ASP A 355 8.27 12.57 -27.25
C ASP A 355 9.52 13.29 -27.72
N GLU A 356 10.09 12.81 -28.84
CA GLU A 356 11.25 13.40 -29.50
C GLU A 356 10.86 14.27 -30.72
N GLY A 357 9.55 14.50 -30.89
CA GLY A 357 9.04 15.35 -31.97
C GLY A 357 9.47 16.82 -31.82
N TYR A 358 9.80 17.45 -32.93
CA TYR A 358 10.20 18.85 -32.98
C TYR A 358 9.36 19.69 -33.96
N VAL A 359 8.52 19.05 -34.77
CA VAL A 359 7.55 19.72 -35.62
C VAL A 359 6.32 20.03 -34.80
N THR A 360 5.86 21.29 -34.84
CA THR A 360 4.74 21.77 -34.02
C THR A 360 3.57 22.24 -34.89
N LEU A 361 2.36 22.16 -34.38
CA LEU A 361 1.16 22.67 -35.04
C LEU A 361 0.91 24.12 -34.62
N VAL A 362 0.85 25.00 -35.65
CA VAL A 362 0.64 26.44 -35.44
C VAL A 362 -0.55 26.95 -36.23
N ARG A 363 -1.15 28.05 -35.76
CA ARG A 363 -2.13 28.81 -36.55
C ARG A 363 -1.40 29.51 -37.69
N ALA A 364 -2.00 29.45 -38.86
CA ALA A 364 -1.39 30.00 -40.05
C ALA A 364 -2.35 30.86 -40.86
N LYS A 365 -1.77 31.73 -41.70
CA LYS A 365 -2.48 32.48 -42.74
C LYS A 365 -1.72 32.35 -44.04
N LYS A 366 -2.42 32.51 -45.14
CA LYS A 366 -1.82 32.52 -46.49
C LYS A 366 -1.80 33.91 -47.03
N GLU A 367 -0.61 34.50 -47.18
CA GLU A 367 -0.37 35.82 -47.77
C GLU A 367 0.54 35.70 -48.98
N ASN A 368 0.13 36.25 -50.13
CA ASN A 368 0.88 36.19 -51.37
C ASN A 368 1.34 34.80 -51.83
N GLY A 369 0.54 33.75 -51.47
CA GLY A 369 0.87 32.36 -51.78
C GLY A 369 1.80 31.67 -50.79
N GLN A 370 2.33 32.36 -49.79
CA GLN A 370 3.17 31.83 -48.72
C GLN A 370 2.35 31.64 -47.46
N ILE A 371 2.63 30.53 -46.72
CA ILE A 371 2.03 30.23 -45.43
C ILE A 371 2.92 30.80 -44.34
N THR A 372 2.35 31.60 -43.47
CA THR A 372 3.02 32.24 -42.33
C THR A 372 2.29 31.98 -41.03
N GLU A 373 3.02 31.86 -39.93
CA GLU A 373 2.48 31.71 -38.60
C GLU A 373 1.73 32.99 -38.16
N CYS A 374 0.57 32.86 -37.53
CA CYS A 374 -0.18 33.99 -36.99
C CYS A 374 -0.82 33.66 -35.63
N SER A 375 -1.09 34.69 -34.84
CA SER A 375 -1.80 34.55 -33.53
C SER A 375 -3.31 34.55 -33.66
N GLU A 376 -3.84 35.01 -34.81
CA GLU A 376 -5.27 35.14 -35.04
C GLU A 376 -5.95 33.78 -35.33
N ARG A 377 -7.26 33.73 -35.10
CA ARG A 377 -8.07 32.52 -35.42
C ARG A 377 -8.51 32.60 -36.89
N THR A 378 -7.66 32.15 -37.78
CA THR A 378 -7.93 32.14 -39.23
C THR A 378 -8.69 30.88 -39.68
N GLY A 379 -8.84 29.87 -38.83
CA GLY A 379 -9.36 28.54 -39.20
C GLY A 379 -8.33 27.68 -39.97
N MET A 380 -7.16 28.22 -40.31
CA MET A 380 -6.10 27.50 -40.99
C MET A 380 -5.00 27.07 -39.99
N TRP A 381 -4.51 25.85 -40.15
CA TRP A 381 -3.43 25.30 -39.35
C TRP A 381 -2.28 24.85 -40.27
N ALA A 382 -1.06 24.93 -39.77
CA ALA A 382 0.12 24.49 -40.51
C ALA A 382 1.14 23.83 -39.57
N TRP A 383 1.88 22.88 -40.09
CA TRP A 383 3.02 22.28 -39.42
C TRP A 383 4.23 23.22 -39.57
N LYS A 384 4.79 23.66 -38.45
CA LYS A 384 6.06 24.41 -38.40
C LYS A 384 7.19 23.41 -38.26
N HIS A 385 7.88 23.18 -39.36
CA HIS A 385 9.02 22.27 -39.44
C HIS A 385 10.33 23.08 -39.43
N VAL A 386 11.04 23.01 -38.30
CA VAL A 386 12.38 23.62 -38.18
C VAL A 386 13.40 22.57 -38.60
N HIS A 387 14.14 22.83 -39.68
CA HIS A 387 15.19 21.94 -40.14
C HIS A 387 16.39 22.00 -39.19
N GLN A 388 16.79 20.84 -38.62
CA GLN A 388 17.89 20.77 -37.66
C GLN A 388 19.29 21.05 -38.29
N ALA A 389 19.41 20.94 -39.62
CA ALA A 389 20.66 21.09 -40.29
C ALA A 389 21.08 22.55 -40.51
N ASP A 390 20.13 23.43 -40.81
CA ASP A 390 20.40 24.83 -41.20
C ASP A 390 19.52 25.85 -40.47
N GLY A 391 18.59 25.38 -39.60
CA GLY A 391 17.66 26.22 -38.84
C GLY A 391 16.55 26.86 -39.70
N SER A 392 16.42 26.52 -40.98
CA SER A 392 15.35 26.97 -41.84
C SER A 392 13.98 26.49 -41.34
N VAL A 393 12.92 27.25 -41.59
CA VAL A 393 11.57 26.94 -41.14
C VAL A 393 10.64 26.82 -42.33
N ASP A 394 10.07 25.63 -42.50
CA ASP A 394 9.03 25.39 -43.49
C ASP A 394 7.66 25.32 -42.81
N TYR A 395 6.65 25.90 -43.48
CA TYR A 395 5.25 25.80 -43.06
C TYR A 395 4.47 24.95 -44.07
N ILE A 396 3.96 23.81 -43.62
CA ILE A 396 3.20 22.85 -44.42
C ILE A 396 1.75 22.90 -43.94
N GLU A 397 0.80 23.16 -44.86
CA GLU A 397 -0.62 23.23 -44.54
C GLU A 397 -1.15 21.90 -43.98
N LEU A 398 -1.89 21.94 -42.85
CA LEU A 398 -2.58 20.77 -42.32
C LEU A 398 -3.74 20.40 -43.25
N LYS A 399 -3.62 19.27 -43.97
CA LYS A 399 -4.64 18.76 -44.90
C LYS A 399 -5.17 17.40 -44.53
N GLY A 400 -4.40 16.64 -43.73
CA GLY A 400 -4.77 15.30 -43.29
C GLY A 400 -4.41 14.20 -44.28
N ASP A 401 -3.33 14.40 -45.09
CA ASP A 401 -2.78 13.37 -45.94
C ASP A 401 -1.99 12.34 -45.13
N VAL A 402 -2.33 11.04 -45.25
CA VAL A 402 -1.70 9.95 -44.51
C VAL A 402 -1.10 8.92 -45.46
N VAL A 403 0.17 8.60 -45.27
CA VAL A 403 0.84 7.59 -46.07
C VAL A 403 1.60 6.63 -45.15
N PHE A 404 1.33 5.32 -45.30
CA PHE A 404 2.13 4.22 -44.77
C PHE A 404 3.00 3.70 -45.91
N ASP A 405 4.27 3.47 -45.66
CA ASP A 405 5.29 3.07 -46.61
C ASP A 405 6.09 1.92 -45.98
N ASP A 406 5.81 0.71 -46.42
CA ASP A 406 6.43 -0.55 -45.99
C ASP A 406 6.43 -0.73 -44.46
N VAL A 407 5.26 -0.58 -43.82
CA VAL A 407 5.14 -0.54 -42.36
C VAL A 407 5.03 -1.92 -41.76
N ASP A 408 6.00 -2.25 -40.88
CA ASP A 408 5.97 -3.42 -40.01
C ASP A 408 5.69 -3.02 -38.57
N PHE A 409 4.76 -3.73 -37.92
CA PHE A 409 4.43 -3.47 -36.51
C PHE A 409 3.93 -4.70 -35.77
N GLY A 410 4.41 -4.83 -34.50
CA GLY A 410 3.89 -5.78 -33.51
C GLY A 410 3.89 -5.19 -32.10
N TYR A 411 2.85 -5.47 -31.31
CA TYR A 411 2.77 -5.06 -29.91
C TYR A 411 3.86 -5.72 -29.05
N ASN A 412 4.27 -6.93 -29.47
CA ASN A 412 5.40 -7.67 -28.89
C ASN A 412 6.42 -7.95 -29.99
N PRO A 413 7.73 -7.91 -29.71
CA PRO A 413 8.77 -8.17 -30.70
C PRO A 413 8.65 -9.53 -31.39
N ASP A 414 8.12 -10.53 -30.68
CA ASP A 414 7.99 -11.91 -31.17
C ASP A 414 6.73 -12.17 -32.02
N LYS A 415 5.84 -11.19 -32.12
CA LYS A 415 4.57 -11.34 -32.83
C LYS A 415 4.21 -10.07 -33.61
N MET A 416 4.56 -10.09 -34.87
CA MET A 416 4.16 -9.03 -35.81
C MET A 416 2.66 -9.13 -36.11
N VAL A 417 2.00 -7.98 -36.27
CA VAL A 417 0.58 -7.81 -36.57
C VAL A 417 0.37 -7.19 -37.94
N LEU A 418 1.23 -6.27 -38.33
CA LEU A 418 1.30 -5.66 -39.66
C LEU A 418 2.59 -6.08 -40.32
N HIS A 419 2.53 -6.44 -41.61
CA HIS A 419 3.64 -6.87 -42.41
C HIS A 419 3.62 -6.12 -43.72
N ASN A 420 4.66 -5.32 -44.02
CA ASN A 420 4.85 -4.58 -45.29
C ASN A 420 3.55 -3.86 -45.73
N VAL A 421 2.97 -3.07 -44.79
CA VAL A 421 1.70 -2.39 -45.09
C VAL A 421 1.93 -1.08 -45.80
N ASP A 422 1.40 -1.01 -47.04
CA ASP A 422 1.29 0.21 -47.81
C ASP A 422 -0.14 0.72 -47.81
N LEU A 423 -0.33 1.98 -47.47
CA LEU A 423 -1.64 2.64 -47.37
C LEU A 423 -1.50 4.11 -47.67
N PHE A 424 -2.45 4.67 -48.39
CA PHE A 424 -2.57 6.12 -48.54
C PHE A 424 -4.01 6.60 -48.36
N ALA A 425 -4.14 7.80 -47.81
CA ALA A 425 -5.40 8.50 -47.60
C ALA A 425 -5.20 9.96 -47.94
N THR A 426 -5.79 10.38 -49.05
CA THR A 426 -5.68 11.80 -49.49
C THR A 426 -6.73 12.67 -48.77
N PRO A 427 -6.52 14.00 -48.68
CA PRO A 427 -7.43 14.93 -48.04
C PRO A 427 -8.88 14.80 -48.53
N GLY A 428 -9.84 14.67 -47.59
CA GLY A 428 -11.26 14.51 -47.91
C GLY A 428 -11.69 13.09 -48.27
N GLN A 429 -10.79 12.15 -48.39
CA GLN A 429 -11.08 10.75 -48.73
C GLN A 429 -11.63 10.02 -47.48
N LYS A 430 -12.62 9.13 -47.72
CA LYS A 430 -13.15 8.20 -46.71
C LYS A 430 -12.60 6.82 -46.97
N ILE A 431 -11.90 6.23 -45.99
CA ILE A 431 -11.33 4.88 -46.07
C ILE A 431 -12.04 3.97 -45.08
N ALA A 432 -12.39 2.75 -45.54
CA ALA A 432 -12.93 1.71 -44.68
C ALA A 432 -11.95 0.53 -44.61
N PHE A 433 -11.52 0.19 -43.38
CA PHE A 433 -10.75 -1.03 -43.14
C PHE A 433 -11.68 -2.23 -42.95
N VAL A 434 -11.55 -3.24 -43.80
CA VAL A 434 -12.35 -4.47 -43.76
C VAL A 434 -11.44 -5.66 -43.47
N GLY A 435 -11.90 -6.59 -42.66
CA GLY A 435 -11.13 -7.80 -42.30
C GLY A 435 -11.69 -8.47 -41.04
N SER A 436 -11.22 -9.68 -40.74
CA SER A 436 -11.58 -10.45 -39.55
C SER A 436 -11.10 -9.76 -38.27
N THR A 437 -11.62 -10.20 -37.12
CA THR A 437 -11.11 -9.77 -35.81
C THR A 437 -9.65 -10.16 -35.68
N GLY A 438 -8.78 -9.22 -35.28
CA GLY A 438 -7.35 -9.44 -35.19
C GLY A 438 -6.54 -9.12 -36.48
N ALA A 439 -7.20 -8.71 -37.60
CA ALA A 439 -6.53 -8.36 -38.85
C ALA A 439 -5.76 -7.02 -38.82
N GLY A 440 -5.54 -6.39 -37.67
CA GLY A 440 -4.75 -5.15 -37.56
C GLY A 440 -5.50 -3.84 -37.82
N LYS A 441 -6.84 -3.85 -38.02
CA LYS A 441 -7.60 -2.60 -38.29
C LYS A 441 -7.42 -1.51 -37.24
N THR A 442 -7.62 -1.86 -35.99
CA THR A 442 -7.42 -0.95 -34.84
C THR A 442 -5.94 -0.57 -34.66
N THR A 443 -5.03 -1.46 -35.04
CA THR A 443 -3.59 -1.22 -35.00
C THR A 443 -3.21 -0.05 -35.89
N ILE A 444 -3.77 0.03 -37.12
CA ILE A 444 -3.51 1.14 -38.05
C ILE A 444 -3.93 2.47 -37.42
N THR A 445 -5.13 2.54 -36.82
CA THR A 445 -5.62 3.77 -36.17
C THR A 445 -4.77 4.14 -34.94
N ASN A 446 -4.28 3.17 -34.17
CA ASN A 446 -3.37 3.40 -33.05
C ASN A 446 -2.02 3.95 -33.50
N LEU A 447 -1.52 3.51 -34.65
CA LEU A 447 -0.26 4.01 -35.24
C LEU A 447 -0.40 5.44 -35.81
N ILE A 448 -1.54 5.77 -36.41
CA ILE A 448 -1.83 7.15 -36.86
C ILE A 448 -1.83 8.12 -35.69
N ASN A 449 -2.40 7.72 -34.52
CA ASN A 449 -2.39 8.52 -33.30
C ASN A 449 -1.04 8.47 -32.54
N ARG A 450 -0.08 7.72 -33.08
CA ARG A 450 1.24 7.51 -32.47
C ARG A 450 1.14 7.08 -30.98
N PHE A 451 0.20 6.17 -30.68
CA PHE A 451 0.14 5.48 -29.37
C PHE A 451 1.26 4.45 -29.25
N TYR A 452 1.77 3.99 -30.38
CA TYR A 452 2.92 3.10 -30.54
C TYR A 452 3.81 3.59 -31.67
N ASP A 453 5.11 3.40 -31.52
CA ASP A 453 6.06 3.63 -32.60
C ASP A 453 6.29 2.34 -33.38
N ILE A 454 6.46 2.44 -34.71
CA ILE A 454 6.65 1.31 -35.63
C ILE A 454 8.04 0.69 -35.48
N GLN A 455 8.20 -0.58 -35.85
CA GLN A 455 9.48 -1.27 -35.86
C GLN A 455 10.25 -0.98 -37.16
N ASP A 456 9.58 -0.99 -38.31
CA ASP A 456 10.18 -0.71 -39.60
C ASP A 456 9.21 0.04 -40.53
N GLY A 457 9.72 0.62 -41.62
CA GLY A 457 8.93 1.43 -42.53
C GLY A 457 8.82 2.91 -42.14
N LYS A 458 7.85 3.62 -42.73
CA LYS A 458 7.59 5.04 -42.45
C LYS A 458 6.10 5.36 -42.51
N ILE A 459 5.65 6.14 -41.54
CA ILE A 459 4.32 6.78 -41.58
C ILE A 459 4.53 8.27 -41.79
N ARG A 460 3.88 8.84 -42.80
CA ARG A 460 3.93 10.27 -43.09
C ARG A 460 2.53 10.87 -42.88
N TYR A 461 2.51 12.05 -42.29
CA TYR A 461 1.32 12.87 -42.14
C TYR A 461 1.59 14.25 -42.77
N ASP A 462 0.81 14.60 -43.79
CA ASP A 462 1.07 15.76 -44.65
C ASP A 462 2.51 15.80 -45.21
N GLY A 463 3.05 14.63 -45.59
CA GLY A 463 4.40 14.45 -46.09
C GLY A 463 5.51 14.43 -45.04
N ILE A 464 5.22 14.74 -43.79
CA ILE A 464 6.16 14.76 -42.66
C ILE A 464 6.18 13.38 -42.01
N ASN A 465 7.37 12.84 -41.72
CA ASN A 465 7.45 11.61 -40.91
C ASN A 465 6.86 11.87 -39.52
N ILE A 466 5.88 11.03 -39.12
CA ILE A 466 5.10 11.17 -37.91
C ILE A 466 5.98 11.20 -36.63
N ASN A 467 7.16 10.57 -36.67
CA ASN A 467 8.10 10.57 -35.55
C ASN A 467 8.76 11.94 -35.30
N LYS A 468 8.73 12.84 -36.31
CA LYS A 468 9.22 14.21 -36.17
C LYS A 468 8.17 15.17 -35.60
N ILE A 469 6.89 14.81 -35.64
CA ILE A 469 5.81 15.64 -35.17
C ILE A 469 5.66 15.41 -33.64
N LYS A 470 5.49 16.50 -32.88
CA LYS A 470 5.15 16.39 -31.44
C LYS A 470 3.85 15.62 -31.25
N LYS A 471 3.85 14.65 -30.33
CA LYS A 471 2.70 13.77 -30.08
C LYS A 471 1.43 14.54 -29.69
N ASP A 472 1.58 15.57 -28.85
CA ASP A 472 0.46 16.41 -28.42
C ASP A 472 -0.13 17.18 -29.61
N ASP A 473 0.71 17.75 -30.47
CA ASP A 473 0.29 18.50 -31.65
C ASP A 473 -0.34 17.59 -32.70
N LEU A 474 0.23 16.38 -32.89
CA LEU A 474 -0.36 15.36 -33.76
C LEU A 474 -1.76 14.98 -33.30
N ARG A 475 -1.90 14.61 -32.02
CA ARG A 475 -3.19 14.22 -31.44
C ARG A 475 -4.20 15.36 -31.42
N HIS A 476 -3.73 16.61 -31.30
CA HIS A 476 -4.60 17.80 -31.39
C HIS A 476 -5.16 18.00 -32.81
N SER A 477 -4.43 17.57 -33.84
CA SER A 477 -4.89 17.65 -35.23
C SER A 477 -5.86 16.54 -35.65
N LEU A 478 -5.98 15.50 -34.83
CA LEU A 478 -6.77 14.29 -35.11
C LEU A 478 -8.02 14.24 -34.24
N GLY A 479 -9.13 13.77 -34.79
CA GLY A 479 -10.34 13.41 -34.05
C GLY A 479 -10.46 11.89 -34.02
N ILE A 480 -10.53 11.28 -32.82
CA ILE A 480 -10.73 9.84 -32.66
C ILE A 480 -12.09 9.56 -32.03
N VAL A 481 -12.84 8.61 -32.63
CA VAL A 481 -14.07 8.09 -32.05
C VAL A 481 -13.82 6.65 -31.62
N LEU A 482 -13.90 6.41 -30.32
CA LEU A 482 -13.66 5.08 -29.76
C LEU A 482 -14.95 4.23 -29.83
N GLN A 483 -14.79 2.90 -29.94
CA GLN A 483 -15.90 1.94 -29.99
C GLN A 483 -16.72 1.93 -28.68
N LEU A 484 -16.05 2.15 -27.53
CA LEU A 484 -16.67 2.45 -26.25
C LEU A 484 -16.54 3.96 -26.02
N SER A 485 -17.56 4.71 -26.37
CA SER A 485 -17.63 6.12 -26.05
C SER A 485 -17.63 6.28 -24.54
N LEU A 486 -16.61 6.94 -23.99
CA LEU A 486 -16.62 7.47 -22.62
C LEU A 486 -17.58 8.67 -22.61
N ILE A 487 -18.88 8.36 -22.51
CA ILE A 487 -20.00 9.33 -22.54
C ILE A 487 -19.75 10.50 -21.58
N HIS A 488 -19.01 10.29 -20.51
CA HIS A 488 -18.71 11.32 -19.49
C HIS A 488 -17.60 12.32 -19.87
N ILE A 489 -16.80 12.06 -20.91
CA ILE A 489 -15.77 13.01 -21.37
C ILE A 489 -16.29 13.86 -22.51
N SER A 490 -17.16 13.31 -23.34
CA SER A 490 -17.68 13.98 -24.54
C SER A 490 -18.98 14.79 -24.31
N GLU A 491 -19.70 14.54 -23.22
CA GLU A 491 -20.83 15.40 -22.82
C GLU A 491 -20.37 16.36 -21.72
N PRO A 492 -20.43 17.71 -21.96
CA PRO A 492 -20.38 18.64 -20.84
C PRO A 492 -21.52 18.29 -19.89
N PRO A 493 -21.34 18.41 -18.55
CA PRO A 493 -22.40 18.12 -17.62
C PRO A 493 -23.62 18.92 -18.03
N ARG A 494 -24.69 18.27 -18.48
CA ARG A 494 -25.97 18.91 -18.64
C ARG A 494 -26.34 19.42 -17.27
N LEU A 495 -26.18 20.71 -17.05
CA LEU A 495 -26.82 21.40 -15.96
C LEU A 495 -28.29 20.97 -16.02
N ALA A 496 -28.69 20.14 -15.07
CA ALA A 496 -30.08 19.84 -14.86
C ALA A 496 -30.76 21.20 -14.56
N LEU A 497 -31.39 21.76 -15.56
CA LEU A 497 -32.36 22.82 -15.37
C LEU A 497 -33.53 22.18 -14.62
N ILE A 498 -33.57 22.38 -13.31
CA ILE A 498 -34.79 22.32 -12.50
C ILE A 498 -35.19 23.74 -12.24
#